data_5eaf035f79bfa2c9c1ca2fedd1d38e5a
#
_entry.id   5eaf035f79bfa2c9c1ca2fedd1d38e5a
#
_cell.length_a   1.000
_cell.length_b   1.000
_cell.length_c   1.000
_cell.angle_alpha   90.00
_cell.angle_beta   90.00
_cell.angle_gamma   90.00
#
_symmetry.space_group_name_H-M   'P 1'
#
loop_
_entity.id
_entity.type
_entity.pdbx_description
1 polymer ?
#
loop_
_entity_poly.entity_id
_entity_poly.type
_entity_poly.pdbx_seq_one_letter_code
_entity_poly.pdbx_strand_id
1 'polypeptide(L)'
;MKKAIPILLVLIAGVCEFGTVRAARPQTATPAYTIDAIRYAKVPQFPLSGLIMGAPADQKIELAMVVWLVRGGGHTILFDSGFHLQKYIDQLKVTEFLSPERAVQEAGVDPAAVTDIIISHAHWDHMGGIDLFPKGTIWIQKAEFEYYTGAAWQPGGRHGGIEPEDVKELVRRNLAGQVRLVDGDDKEILPGIRAYTGARHTYASQYLRVDGQPPFVLASDNCYLYENIKQHRAGATFERSDAEANIAAQNRMVELAGSADRVVPGHDPAQFEHFPTTGRIAKIR
;
A
#
# COMPACT_ATOMS: atom_id res chain seq x y z
N MET A 1 -23.21 -93.12 -8.63
CA MET A 1 -23.13 -91.76 -9.21
C MET A 1 -22.98 -90.82 -8.07
N LYS A 2 -21.70 -90.35 -7.79
CA LYS A 2 -21.36 -89.38 -6.75
C LYS A 2 -21.11 -88.04 -7.40
N LYS A 3 -21.92 -87.04 -7.08
CA LYS A 3 -21.78 -85.67 -7.57
C LYS A 3 -20.71 -84.94 -6.74
N ALA A 4 -19.68 -84.44 -7.35
CA ALA A 4 -18.68 -83.57 -6.74
C ALA A 4 -19.17 -82.13 -6.77
N ILE A 5 -19.04 -81.43 -5.66
CA ILE A 5 -19.34 -79.98 -5.48
C ILE A 5 -18.00 -79.26 -5.58
N PRO A 6 -17.86 -78.22 -6.43
CA PRO A 6 -16.65 -77.42 -6.45
C PRO A 6 -16.67 -76.35 -5.33
N ILE A 7 -15.60 -76.31 -4.57
CA ILE A 7 -15.32 -75.25 -3.57
C ILE A 7 -14.77 -74.02 -4.30
N LEU A 8 -15.51 -72.90 -4.20
CA LEU A 8 -15.10 -71.61 -4.72
C LEU A 8 -14.23 -70.91 -3.66
N LEU A 9 -12.94 -70.77 -3.97
CA LEU A 9 -11.99 -70.02 -3.09
C LEU A 9 -12.12 -68.53 -3.44
N VAL A 10 -12.64 -67.74 -2.51
CA VAL A 10 -12.69 -66.25 -2.65
C VAL A 10 -11.37 -65.69 -2.07
N LEU A 11 -10.51 -65.22 -2.96
CA LEU A 11 -9.34 -64.41 -2.58
C LEU A 11 -9.76 -62.96 -2.30
N ILE A 12 -9.74 -62.57 -1.05
CA ILE A 12 -9.91 -61.17 -0.63
C ILE A 12 -8.53 -60.50 -0.75
N ALA A 13 -8.34 -59.69 -1.80
CA ALA A 13 -7.17 -58.81 -1.95
C ALA A 13 -7.41 -57.56 -1.08
N GLY A 14 -6.76 -57.48 0.06
CA GLY A 14 -6.73 -56.28 0.91
C GLY A 14 -5.92 -55.18 0.22
N VAL A 15 -6.58 -54.11 -0.20
CA VAL A 15 -5.94 -52.88 -0.67
C VAL A 15 -5.49 -52.08 0.54
N CYS A 16 -4.18 -52.09 0.86
CA CYS A 16 -3.58 -51.15 1.80
C CYS A 16 -3.51 -49.78 1.14
N GLU A 17 -4.44 -48.89 1.48
CA GLU A 17 -4.29 -47.48 1.14
C GLU A 17 -3.16 -46.86 2.00
N PHE A 18 -1.99 -46.66 1.39
CA PHE A 18 -0.95 -45.83 1.99
C PHE A 18 -1.41 -44.36 1.91
N GLY A 19 -2.04 -43.88 2.95
CA GLY A 19 -2.30 -42.45 3.13
C GLY A 19 -0.97 -41.69 3.15
N THR A 20 -0.67 -40.91 2.09
CA THR A 20 0.45 -39.97 2.09
C THR A 20 0.18 -38.87 3.10
N VAL A 21 0.81 -38.98 4.27
CA VAL A 21 0.89 -37.89 5.24
C VAL A 21 1.66 -36.76 4.60
N ARG A 22 0.95 -35.78 4.08
CA ARG A 22 1.55 -34.53 3.56
C ARG A 22 2.15 -33.79 4.74
N ALA A 23 3.47 -33.85 4.91
CA ALA A 23 4.17 -33.10 5.93
C ALA A 23 3.74 -31.62 5.82
N ALA A 24 3.17 -31.09 6.91
CA ALA A 24 2.85 -29.68 7.00
C ALA A 24 4.17 -28.89 6.80
N ARG A 25 4.21 -27.99 5.83
CA ARG A 25 5.34 -27.06 5.68
C ARG A 25 5.49 -26.33 7.03
N PRO A 26 6.71 -26.22 7.57
CA PRO A 26 6.94 -25.43 8.77
C PRO A 26 6.43 -24.01 8.48
N GLN A 27 5.50 -23.54 9.30
CA GLN A 27 5.01 -22.19 9.26
C GLN A 27 6.18 -21.30 9.69
N THR A 28 6.85 -20.66 8.73
CA THR A 28 7.91 -19.70 9.03
C THR A 28 7.27 -18.57 9.85
N ALA A 29 7.87 -18.27 11.00
CA ALA A 29 7.40 -17.17 11.84
C ALA A 29 7.34 -15.87 11.00
N THR A 30 6.25 -15.11 11.14
CA THR A 30 6.11 -13.81 10.48
C THR A 30 7.27 -12.92 10.92
N PRO A 31 8.02 -12.29 9.97
CA PRO A 31 9.10 -11.39 10.32
C PRO A 31 8.63 -10.24 11.23
N ALA A 32 9.49 -9.84 12.16
CA ALA A 32 9.26 -8.60 12.90
C ALA A 32 9.61 -7.41 11.99
N TYR A 33 8.68 -6.48 11.81
CA TYR A 33 8.87 -5.27 11.02
C TYR A 33 8.92 -4.04 11.93
N THR A 34 9.83 -3.10 11.66
CA THR A 34 9.75 -1.72 12.13
C THR A 34 9.06 -0.86 11.08
N ILE A 35 8.36 0.19 11.52
CA ILE A 35 7.63 1.11 10.64
C ILE A 35 7.98 2.53 11.07
N ASP A 36 8.58 3.30 10.19
CA ASP A 36 8.86 4.72 10.36
C ASP A 36 8.06 5.53 9.33
N ALA A 37 7.32 6.55 9.78
CA ALA A 37 6.77 7.56 8.89
C ALA A 37 7.80 8.68 8.72
N ILE A 38 8.14 9.02 7.50
CA ILE A 38 9.16 10.03 7.17
C ILE A 38 8.48 11.19 6.46
N ARG A 39 8.35 12.33 7.14
CA ARG A 39 7.80 13.54 6.54
C ARG A 39 8.88 14.23 5.70
N TYR A 40 8.72 14.20 4.38
CA TYR A 40 9.68 14.85 3.49
C TYR A 40 9.31 16.29 3.11
N ALA A 41 8.04 16.69 3.35
CA ALA A 41 7.57 18.05 3.09
C ALA A 41 6.27 18.36 3.85
N LYS A 42 5.83 19.63 3.77
CA LYS A 42 4.54 20.12 4.24
C LYS A 42 3.83 20.95 3.17
N VAL A 43 2.52 20.83 3.10
CA VAL A 43 1.67 21.73 2.31
C VAL A 43 0.82 22.56 3.30
N PRO A 44 1.11 23.86 3.51
CA PRO A 44 0.61 24.59 4.66
C PRO A 44 -0.86 24.98 4.58
N GLN A 45 -1.48 25.03 3.40
CA GLN A 45 -2.82 25.60 3.18
C GLN A 45 -3.64 24.77 2.20
N PHE A 46 -3.78 23.46 2.47
CA PHE A 46 -4.59 22.60 1.63
C PHE A 46 -6.08 22.67 1.98
N PRO A 47 -7.02 22.73 1.02
CA PRO A 47 -8.46 22.73 1.31
C PRO A 47 -8.90 21.43 2.00
N LEU A 48 -9.51 21.53 3.18
CA LEU A 48 -10.00 20.36 3.93
C LEU A 48 -11.07 19.59 3.12
N SER A 49 -11.85 20.30 2.30
CA SER A 49 -12.85 19.69 1.41
C SER A 49 -12.27 18.76 0.33
N GLY A 50 -10.97 18.85 0.06
CA GLY A 50 -10.24 17.90 -0.81
C GLY A 50 -9.85 16.59 -0.09
N LEU A 51 -9.95 16.56 1.25
CA LEU A 51 -9.52 15.43 2.09
C LEU A 51 -10.70 14.77 2.81
N ILE A 52 -11.71 15.54 3.14
CA ILE A 52 -12.93 15.09 3.82
C ILE A 52 -14.13 15.56 3.00
N MET A 53 -14.82 14.63 2.40
CA MET A 53 -15.97 14.91 1.56
C MET A 53 -17.06 15.66 2.34
N GLY A 54 -17.49 16.83 1.83
CA GLY A 54 -18.49 17.68 2.46
C GLY A 54 -17.94 18.56 3.62
N ALA A 55 -16.61 18.65 3.81
CA ALA A 55 -16.02 19.66 4.69
C ALA A 55 -16.20 21.07 4.12
N PRO A 56 -16.20 22.15 4.98
CA PRO A 56 -16.30 23.52 4.51
C PRO A 56 -15.18 23.85 3.50
N ALA A 57 -15.56 24.55 2.41
CA ALA A 57 -14.61 24.84 1.32
C ALA A 57 -13.54 25.88 1.69
N ASP A 58 -13.82 26.71 2.67
CA ASP A 58 -12.94 27.77 3.20
C ASP A 58 -11.95 27.27 4.28
N GLN A 59 -12.21 26.10 4.85
CA GLN A 59 -11.33 25.51 5.85
C GLN A 59 -10.05 24.96 5.20
N LYS A 60 -8.92 25.32 5.79
CA LYS A 60 -7.58 24.88 5.35
C LYS A 60 -6.91 24.05 6.45
N ILE A 61 -6.03 23.16 6.03
CA ILE A 61 -5.19 22.34 6.91
C ILE A 61 -3.77 22.26 6.37
N GLU A 62 -2.79 22.06 7.24
CA GLU A 62 -1.45 21.65 6.83
C GLU A 62 -1.46 20.14 6.51
N LEU A 63 -0.91 19.74 5.37
CA LEU A 63 -0.65 18.33 5.06
C LEU A 63 0.79 17.96 5.38
N ALA A 64 0.98 16.78 5.90
CA ALA A 64 2.26 16.09 5.90
C ALA A 64 2.42 15.29 4.60
N MET A 65 3.50 15.55 3.86
CA MET A 65 3.91 14.73 2.73
C MET A 65 4.83 13.64 3.27
N VAL A 66 4.42 12.38 3.17
CA VAL A 66 5.00 11.26 3.92
C VAL A 66 5.34 10.10 2.99
N VAL A 67 6.45 9.43 3.26
CA VAL A 67 6.74 8.07 2.81
C VAL A 67 6.92 7.17 4.03
N TRP A 68 6.53 5.91 3.95
CA TRP A 68 6.71 4.99 5.09
C TRP A 68 7.82 4.00 4.80
N LEU A 69 8.79 3.94 5.71
CA LEU A 69 9.91 3.01 5.67
C LEU A 69 9.59 1.80 6.56
N VAL A 70 9.45 0.63 5.95
CA VAL A 70 9.17 -0.63 6.64
C VAL A 70 10.38 -1.56 6.51
N ARG A 71 10.96 -1.99 7.64
CA ARG A 71 12.18 -2.81 7.64
C ARG A 71 11.99 -4.10 8.44
N GLY A 72 12.32 -5.23 7.83
CA GLY A 72 12.24 -6.55 8.45
C GLY A 72 12.29 -7.66 7.41
N GLY A 73 12.46 -8.90 7.85
CA GLY A 73 12.45 -10.06 6.96
C GLY A 73 13.52 -10.05 5.85
N GLY A 74 14.58 -9.26 5.98
CA GLY A 74 15.60 -9.06 4.94
C GLY A 74 15.22 -8.01 3.88
N HIS A 75 14.11 -7.29 4.08
CA HIS A 75 13.62 -6.26 3.18
C HIS A 75 13.74 -4.86 3.78
N THR A 76 14.01 -3.87 2.91
CA THR A 76 13.92 -2.44 3.15
C THR A 76 12.88 -1.90 2.18
N ILE A 77 11.68 -1.66 2.68
CA ILE A 77 10.49 -1.39 1.90
C ILE A 77 10.13 0.09 2.04
N LEU A 78 9.85 0.77 0.95
CA LEU A 78 9.11 2.02 0.95
C LEU A 78 7.65 1.77 0.57
N PHE A 79 6.72 2.25 1.37
CA PHE A 79 5.34 2.42 0.96
C PHE A 79 5.17 3.88 0.53
N ASP A 80 4.87 4.05 -0.74
CA ASP A 80 4.95 5.26 -1.55
C ASP A 80 6.38 5.85 -1.66
N SER A 81 6.63 6.59 -2.72
CA SER A 81 7.96 7.13 -3.06
C SER A 81 8.03 8.66 -2.97
N GLY A 82 6.90 9.32 -2.73
CA GLY A 82 6.83 10.78 -2.72
C GLY A 82 6.99 11.43 -4.09
N PHE A 83 7.46 12.68 -4.12
CA PHE A 83 7.70 13.44 -5.35
C PHE A 83 8.92 14.35 -5.23
N HIS A 84 9.43 14.84 -6.38
CA HIS A 84 10.54 15.83 -6.40
C HIS A 84 10.40 16.89 -7.49
N LEU A 85 9.30 16.93 -8.23
CA LEU A 85 9.13 17.90 -9.31
C LEU A 85 8.88 19.31 -8.79
N GLN A 86 9.73 20.27 -9.20
CA GLN A 86 9.70 21.65 -8.75
C GLN A 86 8.35 22.33 -8.94
N LYS A 87 7.64 22.02 -10.04
CA LYS A 87 6.33 22.61 -10.33
C LYS A 87 5.30 22.40 -9.21
N TYR A 88 5.31 21.24 -8.53
CA TYR A 88 4.40 20.97 -7.40
C TYR A 88 4.84 21.67 -6.13
N ILE A 89 6.17 21.80 -5.93
CA ILE A 89 6.72 22.59 -4.81
C ILE A 89 6.23 24.03 -4.90
N ASP A 90 6.33 24.65 -6.08
CA ASP A 90 5.91 26.02 -6.32
C ASP A 90 4.38 26.19 -6.27
N GLN A 91 3.65 25.32 -6.96
CA GLN A 91 2.20 25.38 -7.06
C GLN A 91 1.50 25.25 -5.70
N LEU A 92 1.96 24.32 -4.86
CA LEU A 92 1.38 24.03 -3.54
C LEU A 92 2.04 24.84 -2.43
N LYS A 93 3.04 25.66 -2.75
CA LYS A 93 3.83 26.43 -1.76
C LYS A 93 4.41 25.55 -0.68
N VAL A 94 4.96 24.41 -1.12
CA VAL A 94 5.51 23.38 -0.24
C VAL A 94 6.61 23.99 0.64
N THR A 95 6.58 23.65 1.92
CA THR A 95 7.57 24.06 2.92
C THR A 95 8.31 22.86 3.50
N GLU A 96 9.44 23.09 4.15
CA GLU A 96 10.29 22.06 4.76
C GLU A 96 10.65 20.92 3.78
N PHE A 97 10.68 21.21 2.47
CA PHE A 97 10.95 20.20 1.45
C PHE A 97 12.36 19.65 1.57
N LEU A 98 12.44 18.34 1.59
CA LEU A 98 13.63 17.54 1.38
C LEU A 98 13.23 16.44 0.40
N SER A 99 14.02 16.21 -0.64
CA SER A 99 13.65 15.16 -1.59
C SER A 99 13.53 13.79 -0.89
N PRO A 100 12.61 12.91 -1.30
CA PRO A 100 12.29 11.68 -0.58
C PRO A 100 13.51 10.80 -0.27
N GLU A 101 14.45 10.65 -1.21
CA GLU A 101 15.67 9.86 -1.00
C GLU A 101 16.59 10.48 0.07
N ARG A 102 16.62 11.83 0.17
CA ARG A 102 17.36 12.52 1.21
C ARG A 102 16.70 12.34 2.57
N ALA A 103 15.37 12.38 2.62
CA ALA A 103 14.62 12.13 3.83
C ALA A 103 14.81 10.69 4.34
N VAL A 104 14.87 9.72 3.43
CA VAL A 104 15.18 8.31 3.73
C VAL A 104 16.63 8.16 4.21
N GLN A 105 17.59 8.93 3.67
CA GLN A 105 18.97 8.96 4.17
C GLN A 105 19.05 9.50 5.59
N GLU A 106 18.26 10.52 5.95
CA GLU A 106 18.16 11.00 7.35
C GLU A 106 17.61 9.93 8.31
N ALA A 107 16.78 9.00 7.80
CA ALA A 107 16.33 7.83 8.55
C ALA A 107 17.38 6.69 8.60
N GLY A 108 18.61 6.94 8.12
CA GLY A 108 19.74 6.01 8.18
C GLY A 108 19.72 4.92 7.10
N VAL A 109 19.02 5.13 6.00
CA VAL A 109 18.92 4.15 4.89
C VAL A 109 19.51 4.76 3.61
N ASP A 110 20.44 4.04 2.98
CA ASP A 110 20.89 4.35 1.63
C ASP A 110 19.73 4.10 0.64
N PRO A 111 19.31 5.07 -0.19
CA PRO A 111 18.29 4.86 -1.22
C PRO A 111 18.57 3.67 -2.14
N ALA A 112 19.85 3.35 -2.39
CA ALA A 112 20.24 2.18 -3.16
C ALA A 112 20.06 0.85 -2.40
N ALA A 113 19.80 0.87 -1.09
CA ALA A 113 19.50 -0.28 -0.25
C ALA A 113 17.99 -0.58 -0.15
N VAL A 114 17.14 0.29 -0.70
CA VAL A 114 15.69 0.02 -0.82
C VAL A 114 15.49 -1.16 -1.75
N THR A 115 14.91 -2.23 -1.22
CA THR A 115 14.67 -3.48 -1.96
C THR A 115 13.33 -3.49 -2.68
N ASP A 116 12.32 -2.85 -2.07
CA ASP A 116 10.95 -2.86 -2.54
C ASP A 116 10.32 -1.47 -2.40
N ILE A 117 9.53 -1.08 -3.37
CA ILE A 117 8.72 0.13 -3.38
C ILE A 117 7.28 -0.32 -3.62
N ILE A 118 6.42 -0.13 -2.65
CA ILE A 118 5.02 -0.49 -2.80
C ILE A 118 4.24 0.79 -3.05
N ILE A 119 3.70 0.95 -4.25
CA ILE A 119 2.94 2.13 -4.66
C ILE A 119 1.48 1.93 -4.32
N SER A 120 0.95 2.78 -3.46
CA SER A 120 -0.46 2.77 -3.09
C SER A 120 -1.36 3.10 -4.28
N HIS A 121 -0.95 4.09 -5.09
CA HIS A 121 -1.64 4.55 -6.28
C HIS A 121 -0.75 5.48 -7.13
N ALA A 122 -1.20 5.80 -8.34
CA ALA A 122 -0.37 6.46 -9.35
C ALA A 122 -0.32 8.00 -9.28
N HIS A 123 -0.85 8.65 -8.23
CA HIS A 123 -0.72 10.11 -8.12
C HIS A 123 0.75 10.54 -7.97
N TRP A 124 1.02 11.74 -8.47
CA TRP A 124 2.36 12.32 -8.54
C TRP A 124 3.10 12.40 -7.20
N ASP A 125 2.38 12.54 -6.09
CA ASP A 125 2.94 12.66 -4.73
C ASP A 125 3.16 11.30 -4.02
N HIS A 126 2.77 10.20 -4.67
CA HIS A 126 2.99 8.82 -4.20
C HIS A 126 3.95 8.05 -5.13
N MET A 127 3.82 8.23 -6.44
CA MET A 127 4.62 7.52 -7.45
C MET A 127 5.78 8.37 -7.99
N GLY A 128 5.77 9.69 -7.81
CA GLY A 128 6.69 10.63 -8.46
C GLY A 128 8.15 10.59 -8.00
N GLY A 129 8.50 9.72 -7.07
CA GLY A 129 9.87 9.51 -6.60
C GLY A 129 10.44 8.12 -6.91
N ILE A 130 9.80 7.31 -7.76
CA ILE A 130 10.27 5.94 -8.06
C ILE A 130 11.66 5.90 -8.71
N ASP A 131 12.05 6.94 -9.42
CA ASP A 131 13.37 7.11 -10.04
C ASP A 131 14.49 7.35 -9.01
N LEU A 132 14.16 7.90 -7.84
CA LEU A 132 15.09 8.17 -6.73
C LEU A 132 15.58 6.88 -6.04
N PHE A 133 14.91 5.76 -6.27
CA PHE A 133 15.21 4.46 -5.65
C PHE A 133 15.48 3.39 -6.73
N PRO A 134 16.62 3.43 -7.41
CA PRO A 134 16.84 2.72 -8.67
C PRO A 134 16.85 1.20 -8.57
N LYS A 135 17.09 0.63 -7.38
CA LYS A 135 17.19 -0.83 -7.17
C LYS A 135 15.90 -1.47 -6.63
N GLY A 136 14.97 -0.65 -6.12
CA GLY A 136 13.72 -1.16 -5.52
C GLY A 136 12.83 -1.86 -6.56
N THR A 137 12.30 -3.03 -6.25
CA THR A 137 11.24 -3.65 -7.02
C THR A 137 9.93 -2.93 -6.75
N ILE A 138 9.24 -2.46 -7.78
CA ILE A 138 7.99 -1.73 -7.65
C ILE A 138 6.82 -2.72 -7.59
N TRP A 139 5.97 -2.59 -6.56
CA TRP A 139 4.73 -3.33 -6.40
C TRP A 139 3.55 -2.38 -6.56
N ILE A 140 2.67 -2.63 -7.52
CA ILE A 140 1.50 -1.80 -7.84
C ILE A 140 0.34 -2.69 -8.22
N GLN A 141 -0.90 -2.26 -7.95
CA GLN A 141 -2.08 -3.00 -8.41
C GLN A 141 -2.07 -3.11 -9.94
N LYS A 142 -2.32 -4.32 -10.44
CA LYS A 142 -2.36 -4.62 -11.88
C LYS A 142 -3.33 -3.71 -12.63
N ALA A 143 -4.53 -3.53 -12.08
CA ALA A 143 -5.54 -2.68 -12.69
C ALA A 143 -5.14 -1.20 -12.71
N GLU A 144 -4.41 -0.71 -11.69
CA GLU A 144 -3.85 0.64 -11.64
C GLU A 144 -2.81 0.84 -12.75
N PHE A 145 -1.85 -0.09 -12.83
CA PHE A 145 -0.82 -0.10 -13.87
C PHE A 145 -1.45 -0.11 -15.27
N GLU A 146 -2.35 -1.07 -15.57
CA GLU A 146 -2.96 -1.23 -16.88
C GLU A 146 -3.78 -0.01 -17.29
N TYR A 147 -4.50 0.60 -16.36
CA TYR A 147 -5.30 1.79 -16.64
C TYR A 147 -4.43 3.01 -16.96
N TYR A 148 -3.46 3.34 -16.11
CA TYR A 148 -2.64 4.55 -16.26
C TYR A 148 -1.53 4.43 -17.30
N THR A 149 -1.19 3.23 -17.76
CA THR A 149 -0.32 3.03 -18.92
C THR A 149 -1.11 2.94 -20.25
N GLY A 150 -2.43 2.98 -20.23
CA GLY A 150 -3.28 2.79 -21.41
C GLY A 150 -4.53 3.67 -21.43
N ALA A 151 -5.65 3.14 -20.95
CA ALA A 151 -6.98 3.71 -21.13
C ALA A 151 -7.16 5.12 -20.52
N ALA A 152 -6.42 5.46 -19.47
CA ALA A 152 -6.47 6.77 -18.83
C ALA A 152 -6.18 7.93 -19.81
N TRP A 153 -5.38 7.69 -20.84
CA TRP A 153 -4.91 8.66 -21.84
C TRP A 153 -5.74 8.66 -23.12
N GLN A 154 -6.78 7.85 -23.21
CA GLN A 154 -7.69 7.77 -24.34
C GLN A 154 -8.88 8.73 -24.15
N PRO A 155 -9.65 9.03 -25.23
CA PRO A 155 -10.88 9.82 -25.11
C PRO A 155 -11.82 9.23 -24.04
N GLY A 156 -12.22 10.07 -23.06
CA GLY A 156 -13.03 9.66 -21.92
C GLY A 156 -12.24 9.05 -20.74
N GLY A 157 -10.93 8.88 -20.87
CA GLY A 157 -10.06 8.46 -19.78
C GLY A 157 -9.84 9.56 -18.73
N ARG A 158 -9.45 9.17 -17.53
CA ARG A 158 -9.17 10.07 -16.40
C ARG A 158 -7.74 9.91 -15.92
N HIS A 159 -6.99 10.98 -15.92
CA HIS A 159 -5.59 11.03 -15.49
C HIS A 159 -5.25 12.26 -14.64
N GLY A 160 -6.27 12.84 -13.99
CA GLY A 160 -6.05 13.95 -13.05
C GLY A 160 -5.14 13.51 -11.90
N GLY A 161 -4.13 14.32 -11.59
CA GLY A 161 -3.13 14.00 -10.58
C GLY A 161 -2.06 12.99 -11.02
N ILE A 162 -2.08 12.53 -12.27
CA ILE A 162 -1.09 11.61 -12.82
C ILE A 162 -0.05 12.38 -13.63
N GLU A 163 1.23 12.18 -13.33
CA GLU A 163 2.32 12.78 -14.05
C GLU A 163 2.77 11.88 -15.21
N PRO A 164 2.77 12.35 -16.48
CA PRO A 164 3.18 11.52 -17.61
C PRO A 164 4.61 10.99 -17.52
N GLU A 165 5.54 11.75 -16.92
CA GLU A 165 6.93 11.31 -16.79
C GLU A 165 7.06 10.16 -15.77
N ASP A 166 6.25 10.16 -14.70
CA ASP A 166 6.22 9.07 -13.73
C ASP A 166 5.68 7.79 -14.38
N VAL A 167 4.66 7.91 -15.24
CA VAL A 167 4.14 6.77 -16.03
C VAL A 167 5.21 6.21 -16.98
N LYS A 168 5.96 7.07 -17.65
CA LYS A 168 7.06 6.64 -18.52
C LYS A 168 8.14 5.89 -17.73
N GLU A 169 8.51 6.40 -16.55
CA GLU A 169 9.47 5.74 -15.66
C GLU A 169 8.93 4.38 -15.18
N LEU A 170 7.66 4.31 -14.78
CA LEU A 170 7.02 3.05 -14.39
C LEU A 170 7.06 2.02 -15.53
N VAL A 171 6.75 2.41 -16.77
CA VAL A 171 6.85 1.54 -17.95
C VAL A 171 8.29 1.12 -18.20
N ARG A 172 9.25 2.05 -18.11
CA ARG A 172 10.67 1.75 -18.24
C ARG A 172 11.13 0.70 -17.22
N ARG A 173 10.72 0.84 -15.95
CA ARG A 173 11.00 -0.10 -14.87
C ARG A 173 10.33 -1.46 -15.12
N ASN A 174 9.13 -1.47 -15.67
CA ASN A 174 8.45 -2.72 -16.03
C ASN A 174 9.19 -3.47 -17.14
N LEU A 175 9.64 -2.78 -18.18
CA LEU A 175 10.45 -3.37 -19.26
C LEU A 175 11.80 -3.90 -18.77
N ALA A 176 12.35 -3.31 -17.70
CA ALA A 176 13.55 -3.80 -17.03
C ALA A 176 13.31 -4.98 -16.05
N GLY A 177 12.07 -5.47 -15.93
CA GLY A 177 11.71 -6.56 -15.03
C GLY A 177 11.65 -6.17 -13.55
N GLN A 178 11.57 -4.87 -13.25
CA GLN A 178 11.58 -4.30 -11.89
C GLN A 178 10.18 -3.97 -11.35
N VAL A 179 9.10 -4.43 -12.02
CA VAL A 179 7.72 -4.24 -11.56
C VAL A 179 7.08 -5.61 -11.28
N ARG A 180 6.31 -5.67 -10.20
CA ARG A 180 5.46 -6.79 -9.81
C ARG A 180 4.03 -6.31 -9.71
N LEU A 181 3.15 -6.91 -10.50
CA LEU A 181 1.74 -6.57 -10.52
C LEU A 181 1.01 -7.35 -9.43
N VAL A 182 0.35 -6.62 -8.54
CA VAL A 182 -0.52 -7.18 -7.50
C VAL A 182 -1.91 -7.35 -8.10
N ASP A 183 -2.42 -8.57 -8.19
CA ASP A 183 -3.69 -8.85 -8.86
C ASP A 183 -4.82 -9.03 -7.83
N GLY A 184 -5.48 -7.92 -7.51
CA GLY A 184 -6.67 -7.89 -6.68
C GLY A 184 -6.42 -7.76 -5.19
N ASP A 185 -7.46 -8.10 -4.43
CA ASP A 185 -7.58 -7.86 -2.99
C ASP A 185 -6.92 -8.93 -2.13
N ASP A 186 -6.51 -8.55 -0.90
CA ASP A 186 -5.96 -9.44 0.14
C ASP A 186 -4.80 -10.30 -0.35
N LYS A 187 -3.79 -9.69 -0.95
CA LYS A 187 -2.60 -10.38 -1.48
C LYS A 187 -1.42 -10.22 -0.53
N GLU A 188 -0.86 -11.33 -0.09
CA GLU A 188 0.44 -11.34 0.54
C GLU A 188 1.50 -11.13 -0.54
N ILE A 189 2.20 -9.98 -0.48
CA ILE A 189 3.22 -9.59 -1.47
C ILE A 189 4.63 -9.87 -0.97
N LEU A 190 4.83 -9.78 0.34
CA LEU A 190 6.04 -10.21 1.06
C LEU A 190 5.58 -10.88 2.37
N PRO A 191 6.39 -11.76 2.98
CA PRO A 191 5.99 -12.43 4.22
C PRO A 191 5.55 -11.44 5.30
N GLY A 192 4.26 -11.46 5.67
CA GLY A 192 3.67 -10.54 6.66
C GLY A 192 3.35 -9.13 6.14
N ILE A 193 3.47 -8.88 4.85
CA ILE A 193 3.04 -7.64 4.18
C ILE A 193 1.92 -8.00 3.21
N ARG A 194 0.72 -7.50 3.45
CA ARG A 194 -0.47 -7.77 2.64
C ARG A 194 -1.02 -6.49 2.03
N ALA A 195 -1.28 -6.54 0.73
CA ALA A 195 -1.94 -5.46 -0.01
C ALA A 195 -3.45 -5.73 -0.10
N TYR A 196 -4.23 -4.71 0.17
CA TYR A 196 -5.69 -4.70 0.07
C TYR A 196 -6.12 -3.64 -0.93
N THR A 197 -7.16 -3.92 -1.71
CA THR A 197 -7.74 -2.91 -2.60
C THR A 197 -8.44 -1.84 -1.78
N GLY A 198 -8.12 -0.58 -2.06
CA GLY A 198 -8.84 0.59 -1.55
C GLY A 198 -10.16 0.78 -2.31
N ALA A 199 -10.97 1.71 -1.86
CA ALA A 199 -12.22 2.06 -2.50
C ALA A 199 -12.01 3.21 -3.50
N ARG A 200 -11.24 2.96 -4.53
CA ARG A 200 -11.07 3.82 -5.70
C ARG A 200 -10.83 5.30 -5.36
N HIS A 201 -9.78 5.56 -4.60
CA HIS A 201 -9.21 6.91 -4.56
C HIS A 201 -8.67 7.29 -5.95
N THR A 202 -7.95 6.36 -6.59
CA THR A 202 -7.65 6.33 -8.03
C THR A 202 -8.37 5.15 -8.67
N TYR A 203 -8.01 4.75 -9.88
CA TYR A 203 -8.66 3.65 -10.59
C TYR A 203 -8.64 2.33 -9.80
N ALA A 204 -7.50 2.00 -9.19
CA ALA A 204 -7.32 0.79 -8.37
C ALA A 204 -6.29 0.99 -7.25
N SER A 205 -6.53 1.98 -6.38
CA SER A 205 -5.66 2.24 -5.22
C SER A 205 -5.61 1.04 -4.26
N GLN A 206 -4.50 0.92 -3.52
CA GLN A 206 -4.31 -0.10 -2.48
C GLN A 206 -3.80 0.51 -1.17
N TYR A 207 -3.98 -0.23 -0.08
CA TYR A 207 -3.41 0.04 1.22
C TYR A 207 -2.71 -1.21 1.76
N LEU A 208 -1.85 -1.06 2.76
CA LEU A 208 -1.07 -2.17 3.30
C LEU A 208 -1.48 -2.52 4.73
N ARG A 209 -1.50 -3.82 5.03
CA ARG A 209 -1.40 -4.33 6.38
C ARG A 209 0.02 -4.88 6.60
N VAL A 210 0.66 -4.41 7.66
CA VAL A 210 1.96 -4.89 8.13
C VAL A 210 1.72 -5.73 9.36
N ASP A 211 1.96 -7.04 9.26
CA ASP A 211 1.75 -7.99 10.34
C ASP A 211 2.69 -7.73 11.51
N GLY A 212 2.22 -8.04 12.70
CA GLY A 212 2.93 -7.89 13.96
C GLY A 212 1.98 -8.03 15.14
N GLN A 213 2.48 -7.84 16.35
CA GLN A 213 1.67 -7.87 17.56
C GLN A 213 1.86 -6.53 18.29
N PRO A 214 0.95 -5.56 18.04
CA PRO A 214 -0.22 -5.61 17.14
C PRO A 214 0.11 -5.35 15.68
N PRO A 215 -0.80 -5.65 14.71
CA PRO A 215 -0.66 -5.25 13.31
C PRO A 215 -0.94 -3.76 13.12
N PHE A 216 -0.39 -3.17 12.05
CA PHE A 216 -0.68 -1.81 11.59
C PHE A 216 -1.21 -1.83 10.16
N VAL A 217 -2.03 -0.84 9.83
CA VAL A 217 -2.49 -0.57 8.46
C VAL A 217 -1.97 0.79 8.02
N LEU A 218 -1.26 0.82 6.91
CA LEU A 218 -0.81 2.05 6.23
C LEU A 218 -1.83 2.36 5.14
N ALA A 219 -2.64 3.38 5.36
CA ALA A 219 -3.84 3.64 4.56
C ALA A 219 -3.55 4.39 3.25
N SER A 220 -2.47 5.19 3.21
CA SER A 220 -2.26 6.19 2.17
C SER A 220 -3.55 6.99 1.92
N ASP A 221 -3.87 7.38 0.69
CA ASP A 221 -5.01 8.24 0.39
C ASP A 221 -6.38 7.55 0.41
N ASN A 222 -6.42 6.27 0.72
CA ASN A 222 -7.69 5.61 1.05
C ASN A 222 -8.29 6.11 2.39
N CYS A 223 -7.43 6.75 3.22
CA CYS A 223 -7.79 7.50 4.42
C CYS A 223 -6.77 8.63 4.60
N TYR A 224 -7.14 9.87 4.34
CA TYR A 224 -6.23 11.02 4.40
C TYR A 224 -5.85 11.43 5.82
N LEU A 225 -6.85 11.49 6.70
CA LEU A 225 -6.74 12.02 8.05
C LEU A 225 -7.42 11.07 9.03
N TYR A 226 -6.98 11.04 10.29
CA TYR A 226 -7.69 10.32 11.36
C TYR A 226 -9.16 10.75 11.48
N GLU A 227 -9.46 11.99 11.12
CA GLU A 227 -10.81 12.55 11.13
C GLU A 227 -11.75 11.86 10.12
N ASN A 228 -11.24 11.28 8.99
CA ASN A 228 -12.06 10.49 8.07
C ASN A 228 -12.68 9.28 8.80
N ILE A 229 -11.86 8.54 9.55
CA ILE A 229 -12.31 7.38 10.33
C ILE A 229 -13.25 7.84 11.46
N LYS A 230 -12.84 8.85 12.22
CA LYS A 230 -13.58 9.35 13.39
C LYS A 230 -14.97 9.86 13.03
N GLN A 231 -15.11 10.54 11.91
CA GLN A 231 -16.38 11.09 11.43
C GLN A 231 -17.14 10.17 10.47
N HIS A 232 -16.59 9.00 10.13
CA HIS A 232 -17.13 8.10 9.10
C HIS A 232 -17.40 8.84 7.77
N ARG A 233 -16.40 9.60 7.29
CA ARG A 233 -16.49 10.40 6.08
C ARG A 233 -15.46 9.98 5.06
N ALA A 234 -15.93 9.88 3.82
CA ALA A 234 -15.04 9.58 2.71
C ALA A 234 -14.04 10.71 2.46
N GLY A 235 -12.86 10.32 1.99
CA GLY A 235 -11.91 11.21 1.32
C GLY A 235 -12.31 11.47 -0.14
N ALA A 236 -11.38 12.02 -0.93
CA ALA A 236 -11.57 12.10 -2.38
C ALA A 236 -11.53 10.70 -3.00
N THR A 237 -12.44 10.45 -3.94
CA THR A 237 -12.57 9.16 -4.64
C THR A 237 -12.57 9.37 -6.14
N PHE A 238 -12.25 8.31 -6.90
CA PHE A 238 -12.20 8.34 -8.37
C PHE A 238 -13.56 8.74 -8.98
N GLU A 239 -14.65 8.17 -8.47
CA GLU A 239 -16.02 8.59 -8.74
C GLU A 239 -16.68 9.01 -7.42
N ARG A 240 -17.53 10.03 -7.47
CA ARG A 240 -18.27 10.46 -6.26
C ARG A 240 -19.17 9.35 -5.69
N SER A 241 -19.61 8.44 -6.52
CA SER A 241 -20.37 7.25 -6.14
C SER A 241 -19.57 6.25 -5.31
N ASP A 242 -18.24 6.33 -5.32
CA ASP A 242 -17.36 5.43 -4.57
C ASP A 242 -17.25 5.81 -3.08
N ALA A 243 -17.89 6.89 -2.63
CA ALA A 243 -17.78 7.41 -1.26
C ALA A 243 -18.18 6.39 -0.17
N GLU A 244 -19.28 5.66 -0.35
CA GLU A 244 -19.73 4.64 0.60
C GLU A 244 -18.74 3.47 0.65
N ALA A 245 -18.20 3.07 -0.49
CA ALA A 245 -17.17 2.04 -0.56
C ALA A 245 -15.87 2.49 0.14
N ASN A 246 -15.51 3.78 0.05
CA ASN A 246 -14.35 4.33 0.76
C ASN A 246 -14.55 4.28 2.28
N ILE A 247 -15.73 4.62 2.80
CA ILE A 247 -16.05 4.48 4.22
C ILE A 247 -16.00 2.99 4.65
N ALA A 248 -16.52 2.09 3.83
CA ALA A 248 -16.43 0.65 4.10
C ALA A 248 -14.99 0.15 4.14
N ALA A 249 -14.12 0.63 3.23
CA ALA A 249 -12.69 0.32 3.26
C ALA A 249 -11.99 0.86 4.51
N GLN A 250 -12.31 2.07 4.98
CA GLN A 250 -11.79 2.63 6.23
C GLN A 250 -12.21 1.78 7.45
N ASN A 251 -13.47 1.34 7.50
CA ASN A 251 -13.94 0.42 8.56
C ASN A 251 -13.16 -0.90 8.53
N ARG A 252 -12.94 -1.46 7.34
CA ARG A 252 -12.12 -2.67 7.17
C ARG A 252 -10.67 -2.47 7.62
N MET A 253 -10.07 -1.31 7.38
CA MET A 253 -8.73 -0.96 7.87
C MET A 253 -8.68 -1.03 9.41
N VAL A 254 -9.70 -0.50 10.08
CA VAL A 254 -9.80 -0.57 11.54
C VAL A 254 -9.94 -2.01 12.04
N GLU A 255 -10.74 -2.84 11.37
CA GLU A 255 -10.87 -4.26 11.67
C GLU A 255 -9.54 -5.01 11.49
N LEU A 256 -8.84 -4.79 10.39
CA LEU A 256 -7.54 -5.39 10.08
C LEU A 256 -6.43 -4.97 11.05
N ALA A 257 -6.45 -3.73 11.50
CA ALA A 257 -5.52 -3.20 12.50
C ALA A 257 -5.93 -3.57 13.93
N GLY A 258 -7.23 -3.88 14.15
CA GLY A 258 -7.83 -4.15 15.46
C GLY A 258 -8.03 -2.90 16.33
N SER A 259 -7.72 -1.69 15.83
CA SER A 259 -7.96 -0.39 16.45
C SER A 259 -7.76 0.74 15.44
N ALA A 260 -8.56 1.82 15.56
CA ALA A 260 -8.39 3.02 14.73
C ALA A 260 -7.00 3.68 14.89
N ASP A 261 -6.42 3.65 16.09
CA ASP A 261 -5.09 4.21 16.38
C ASP A 261 -3.94 3.48 15.64
N ARG A 262 -4.21 2.31 15.09
CA ARG A 262 -3.25 1.53 14.30
C ARG A 262 -3.50 1.59 12.80
N VAL A 263 -4.41 2.43 12.37
CA VAL A 263 -4.55 2.85 10.97
C VAL A 263 -3.80 4.16 10.81
N VAL A 264 -2.75 4.16 10.00
CA VAL A 264 -1.91 5.33 9.75
C VAL A 264 -2.39 5.99 8.46
N PRO A 265 -2.95 7.20 8.52
CA PRO A 265 -3.50 7.90 7.36
C PRO A 265 -2.41 8.47 6.45
N GLY A 266 -2.78 8.85 5.21
CA GLY A 266 -1.86 9.30 4.17
C GLY A 266 -1.15 10.61 4.48
N HIS A 267 -1.90 11.64 4.90
CA HIS A 267 -1.39 13.01 4.95
C HIS A 267 -1.59 13.72 6.29
N ASP A 268 -1.99 13.00 7.34
CA ASP A 268 -2.28 13.61 8.64
C ASP A 268 -0.99 14.00 9.39
N PRO A 269 -0.76 15.29 9.69
CA PRO A 269 0.37 15.70 10.50
C PRO A 269 0.32 15.13 11.93
N ALA A 270 -0.87 14.77 12.45
CA ALA A 270 -1.04 14.20 13.78
C ALA A 270 -0.31 12.87 13.99
N GLN A 271 0.06 12.14 12.92
CA GLN A 271 0.91 10.95 13.08
C GLN A 271 2.27 11.28 13.72
N PHE A 272 2.79 12.51 13.55
CA PHE A 272 4.04 12.97 14.15
C PHE A 272 3.86 13.45 15.61
N GLU A 273 2.64 13.52 16.08
CA GLU A 273 2.27 13.79 17.49
C GLU A 273 1.88 12.51 18.21
N HIS A 274 1.21 11.59 17.52
CA HIS A 274 0.74 10.31 18.07
C HIS A 274 1.88 9.32 18.35
N PHE A 275 2.94 9.38 17.54
CA PHE A 275 4.06 8.45 17.65
C PHE A 275 5.34 9.18 18.11
N PRO A 276 6.26 8.47 18.82
CA PRO A 276 7.55 9.03 19.20
C PRO A 276 8.30 9.57 17.98
N THR A 277 8.51 10.89 17.94
CA THR A 277 9.04 11.59 16.78
C THR A 277 10.40 12.24 17.07
N THR A 278 11.32 12.11 16.14
CA THR A 278 12.62 12.81 16.15
C THR A 278 12.81 13.49 14.80
N GLY A 279 12.88 14.82 14.79
CA GLY A 279 12.95 15.60 13.55
C GLY A 279 11.73 15.36 12.66
N ARG A 280 11.95 14.74 11.51
CA ARG A 280 10.90 14.41 10.54
C ARG A 280 10.46 12.94 10.53
N ILE A 281 10.91 12.15 11.51
CA ILE A 281 10.70 10.71 11.55
C ILE A 281 9.87 10.35 12.77
N ALA A 282 8.67 9.79 12.54
CA ALA A 282 7.80 9.23 13.56
C ALA A 282 7.95 7.70 13.57
N LYS A 283 8.30 7.13 14.74
CA LYS A 283 8.46 5.68 14.92
C LYS A 283 7.11 5.07 15.26
N ILE A 284 6.46 4.46 14.28
CA ILE A 284 5.16 3.82 14.43
C ILE A 284 5.29 2.47 15.15
N ARG A 285 6.33 1.72 14.82
CA ARG A 285 6.68 0.44 15.44
C ARG A 285 8.17 0.16 15.37
#